data_f8e0cdcdeeb091146aac6b5276d2dc66
#
_entry.id   f8e0cdcdeeb091146aac6b5276d2dc66
#
_cell.length_a   1.000
_cell.length_b   1.000
_cell.length_c   1.000
_cell.angle_alpha   90.00
_cell.angle_beta   90.00
_cell.angle_gamma   90.00
#
_symmetry.space_group_name_H-M   'P 1'
#
loop_
_entity.id
_entity.type
_entity.pdbx_description
1 polymer ?
#
loop_
_entity_poly.entity_id
_entity_poly.type
_entity_poly.pdbx_seq_one_letter_code
_entity_poly.pdbx_strand_id
1 'polypeptide(L)'
;MIRHRRPIGRALRIQRVLVRYGLDEVIDAVHFLRPLRFMFVFMPREVDRTTPLGVRIRLALEELGPIVVKFGQALSTRRDLLPPYIADELAKLQDLVPPFPGEEAVRILEAAYEQSVGTVFKRVDVEPVA
;
A
#
# COMPACT_ATOMS: atom_id res chain seq x y z
N MET A 1 -23.36 3.05 -8.07
CA MET A 1 -23.18 1.65 -8.51
C MET A 1 -21.77 1.21 -8.11
N ILE A 2 -21.63 0.60 -6.94
CA ILE A 2 -20.33 0.14 -6.41
C ILE A 2 -19.96 -1.10 -7.21
N ARG A 3 -19.00 -0.97 -8.12
CA ARG A 3 -18.39 -2.11 -8.81
C ARG A 3 -17.68 -2.98 -7.77
N HIS A 4 -18.30 -4.04 -7.35
CA HIS A 4 -17.65 -5.14 -6.62
C HIS A 4 -16.52 -5.68 -7.51
N ARG A 5 -15.32 -5.12 -7.36
CA ARG A 5 -14.10 -5.73 -7.92
C ARG A 5 -13.96 -7.08 -7.23
N ARG A 6 -14.02 -8.13 -8.04
CA ARG A 6 -14.01 -9.52 -7.60
C ARG A 6 -12.85 -9.77 -6.62
N PRO A 7 -13.09 -10.38 -5.46
CA PRO A 7 -12.06 -10.59 -4.43
C PRO A 7 -10.83 -11.37 -4.94
N ILE A 8 -11.02 -12.22 -5.94
CA ILE A 8 -9.98 -12.99 -6.63
C ILE A 8 -8.93 -12.07 -7.28
N GLY A 9 -9.33 -10.98 -7.92
CA GLY A 9 -8.40 -10.04 -8.56
C GLY A 9 -7.49 -9.31 -7.56
N ARG A 10 -7.98 -9.06 -6.33
CA ARG A 10 -7.18 -8.49 -5.25
C ARG A 10 -6.14 -9.47 -4.73
N ALA A 11 -6.53 -10.70 -4.48
CA ALA A 11 -5.63 -11.75 -4.01
C ALA A 11 -4.49 -12.00 -5.01
N LEU A 12 -4.83 -12.09 -6.30
CA LEU A 12 -3.84 -12.24 -7.38
C LEU A 12 -2.88 -11.04 -7.48
N ARG A 13 -3.37 -9.81 -7.28
CA ARG A 13 -2.52 -8.62 -7.25
C ARG A 13 -1.54 -8.67 -6.08
N ILE A 14 -2.03 -8.94 -4.87
CA ILE A 14 -1.20 -9.04 -3.66
C ILE A 14 -0.11 -10.09 -3.88
N GLN A 15 -0.48 -11.28 -4.34
CA GLN A 15 0.45 -12.37 -4.58
C GLN A 15 1.50 -12.01 -5.63
N ARG A 16 1.10 -11.37 -6.74
CA ARG A 16 2.03 -10.90 -7.78
C ARG A 16 3.07 -9.94 -7.20
N VAL A 17 2.66 -8.98 -6.39
CA VAL A 17 3.56 -8.03 -5.74
C VAL A 17 4.51 -8.76 -4.78
N LEU A 18 4.02 -9.66 -3.94
CA LEU A 18 4.86 -10.42 -3.02
C LEU A 18 5.95 -11.23 -3.75
N VAL A 19 5.60 -11.89 -4.85
CA VAL A 19 6.58 -12.64 -5.66
C VAL A 19 7.60 -11.69 -6.30
N ARG A 20 7.14 -10.55 -6.85
CA ARG A 20 8.01 -9.55 -7.50
C ARG A 20 9.10 -9.05 -6.55
N TYR A 21 8.77 -8.84 -5.29
CA TYR A 21 9.72 -8.40 -4.26
C TYR A 21 10.41 -9.55 -3.53
N GLY A 22 10.27 -10.78 -4.00
CA GLY A 22 10.92 -11.96 -3.40
C GLY A 22 10.44 -12.29 -2.00
N LEU A 23 9.16 -11.97 -1.71
CA LEU A 23 8.49 -12.26 -0.43
C LEU A 23 7.68 -13.56 -0.49
N ASP A 24 8.08 -14.49 -1.33
CA ASP A 24 7.46 -15.80 -1.53
C ASP A 24 7.41 -16.64 -0.23
N GLU A 25 8.36 -16.45 0.68
CA GLU A 25 8.33 -17.07 2.02
C GLU A 25 7.11 -16.64 2.85
N VAL A 26 6.63 -15.40 2.66
CA VAL A 26 5.41 -14.91 3.30
C VAL A 26 4.17 -15.61 2.71
N ILE A 27 4.21 -15.94 1.41
CA ILE A 27 3.13 -16.69 0.75
C ILE A 27 3.03 -18.10 1.30
N ASP A 28 4.19 -18.73 1.59
CA ASP A 28 4.23 -20.08 2.16
C ASP A 28 3.71 -20.13 3.61
N ALA A 29 3.88 -19.04 4.35
CA ALA A 29 3.34 -18.90 5.71
C ALA A 29 1.80 -18.76 5.72
N VAL A 30 1.21 -18.24 4.64
CA VAL A 30 -0.24 -18.08 4.50
C VAL A 30 -0.83 -19.27 3.75
N HIS A 31 -1.32 -20.27 4.49
CA HIS A 31 -1.84 -21.54 3.95
C HIS A 31 -2.85 -21.40 2.82
N PHE A 32 -3.62 -20.33 2.80
CA PHE A 32 -4.65 -20.07 1.78
C PHE A 32 -4.07 -19.72 0.40
N LEU A 33 -2.83 -19.22 0.33
CA LEU A 33 -2.20 -18.78 -0.91
C LEU A 33 -1.34 -19.87 -1.59
N ARG A 34 -1.10 -20.99 -0.92
CA ARG A 34 -0.29 -22.11 -1.42
C ARG A 34 -0.71 -22.65 -2.79
N PRO A 35 -2.00 -22.88 -3.10
CA PRO A 35 -2.39 -23.46 -4.39
C PRO A 35 -2.11 -22.53 -5.57
N LEU A 36 -1.95 -21.22 -5.32
CA LEU A 36 -1.67 -20.23 -6.37
C LEU A 36 -0.16 -20.10 -6.68
N ARG A 37 0.71 -20.76 -5.91
CA ARG A 37 2.16 -20.73 -6.08
C ARG A 37 2.61 -21.20 -7.47
N PHE A 38 1.96 -22.21 -8.05
CA PHE A 38 2.30 -22.77 -9.36
C PHE A 38 2.20 -21.75 -10.50
N MET A 39 1.27 -20.81 -10.39
CA MET A 39 1.03 -19.81 -11.42
C MET A 39 2.13 -18.74 -11.49
N PHE A 40 2.96 -18.60 -10.45
CA PHE A 40 3.93 -17.52 -10.29
C PHE A 40 5.39 -17.95 -10.29
N VAL A 41 5.65 -19.26 -10.45
CA VAL A 41 7.01 -19.82 -10.53
C VAL A 41 7.79 -19.23 -11.71
N PHE A 42 7.11 -18.80 -12.76
CA PHE A 42 7.69 -18.21 -13.96
C PHE A 42 7.68 -16.69 -13.99
N MET A 43 7.23 -16.00 -12.93
CA MET A 43 7.23 -14.54 -12.89
C MET A 43 8.63 -14.00 -12.59
N PRO A 44 9.11 -13.02 -13.38
CA PRO A 44 10.37 -12.36 -13.09
C PRO A 44 10.29 -11.63 -11.74
N ARG A 45 11.33 -11.78 -10.94
CA ARG A 45 11.55 -10.99 -9.73
C ARG A 45 12.22 -9.70 -10.14
N GLU A 46 11.66 -8.56 -9.73
CA GLU A 46 12.25 -7.24 -10.01
C GLU A 46 13.29 -6.85 -8.97
N VAL A 47 13.18 -7.39 -7.76
CA VAL A 47 14.08 -7.05 -6.67
C VAL A 47 14.92 -8.26 -6.30
N ASP A 48 16.24 -8.05 -6.28
CA ASP A 48 17.19 -9.08 -5.91
C ASP A 48 17.04 -9.47 -4.43
N ARG A 49 17.25 -10.74 -4.14
CA ARG A 49 17.28 -11.28 -2.77
C ARG A 49 18.43 -10.69 -1.91
N THR A 50 19.42 -10.08 -2.53
CA THR A 50 20.47 -9.33 -1.82
C THR A 50 19.95 -8.06 -1.17
N THR A 51 18.81 -7.51 -1.65
CA THR A 51 18.15 -6.37 -1.02
C THR A 51 17.62 -6.76 0.36
N PRO A 52 17.88 -5.96 1.41
CA PRO A 52 17.41 -6.26 2.76
C PRO A 52 15.91 -6.49 2.83
N LEU A 53 15.48 -7.45 3.63
CA LEU A 53 14.08 -7.86 3.75
C LEU A 53 13.15 -6.69 4.10
N GLY A 54 13.53 -5.80 5.02
CA GLY A 54 12.75 -4.62 5.38
C GLY A 54 12.47 -3.71 4.20
N VAL A 55 13.46 -3.48 3.34
CA VAL A 55 13.33 -2.67 2.11
C VAL A 55 12.35 -3.33 1.14
N ARG A 56 12.47 -4.63 0.93
CA ARG A 56 11.55 -5.39 0.04
C ARG A 56 10.11 -5.35 0.53
N ILE A 57 9.90 -5.48 1.85
CA ILE A 57 8.58 -5.35 2.46
C ILE A 57 8.04 -3.94 2.24
N ARG A 58 8.81 -2.89 2.52
CA ARG A 58 8.40 -1.49 2.33
C ARG A 58 7.95 -1.23 0.89
N LEU A 59 8.76 -1.59 -0.08
CA LEU A 59 8.45 -1.41 -1.51
C LEU A 59 7.19 -2.17 -1.93
N ALA A 60 6.99 -3.38 -1.43
CA ALA A 60 5.77 -4.15 -1.70
C ALA A 60 4.51 -3.46 -1.13
N LEU A 61 4.60 -2.90 0.08
CA LEU A 61 3.49 -2.16 0.70
C LEU A 61 3.16 -0.89 -0.08
N GLU A 62 4.17 -0.15 -0.56
CA GLU A 62 4.00 1.05 -1.40
C GLU A 62 3.26 0.71 -2.70
N GLU A 63 3.65 -0.37 -3.40
CA GLU A 63 3.00 -0.81 -4.64
C GLU A 63 1.56 -1.30 -4.41
N LEU A 64 1.28 -1.92 -3.27
CA LEU A 64 -0.06 -2.39 -2.92
C LEU A 64 -1.04 -1.25 -2.64
N GLY A 65 -0.54 -0.08 -2.30
CA GLY A 65 -1.31 1.14 -2.22
C GLY A 65 -1.68 1.61 -0.81
N PRO A 66 -2.44 2.70 -0.70
CA PRO A 66 -2.57 3.50 0.53
C PRO A 66 -3.08 2.74 1.75
N ILE A 67 -4.01 1.81 1.56
CA ILE A 67 -4.57 1.01 2.67
C ILE A 67 -3.48 0.13 3.30
N VAL A 68 -2.65 -0.49 2.45
CA VAL A 68 -1.58 -1.38 2.91
C VAL A 68 -0.41 -0.57 3.48
N VAL A 69 -0.14 0.61 2.92
CA VAL A 69 0.81 1.58 3.49
C VAL A 69 0.39 1.98 4.91
N LYS A 70 -0.89 2.30 5.13
CA LYS A 70 -1.43 2.60 6.47
C LYS A 70 -1.24 1.45 7.45
N PHE A 71 -1.40 0.23 7.00
CA PHE A 71 -1.10 -0.95 7.80
C PHE A 71 0.39 -1.05 8.16
N GLY A 72 1.27 -0.82 7.18
CA GLY A 72 2.73 -0.77 7.40
C GLY A 72 3.14 0.32 8.39
N GLN A 73 2.53 1.50 8.30
CA GLN A 73 2.73 2.60 9.26
C GLN A 73 2.32 2.20 10.69
N ALA A 74 1.16 1.55 10.84
CA ALA A 74 0.71 1.04 12.14
C ALA A 74 1.67 -0.03 12.69
N LEU A 75 2.17 -0.93 11.85
CA LEU A 75 3.15 -1.94 12.24
C LEU A 75 4.50 -1.33 12.66
N SER A 76 4.94 -0.25 12.03
CA SER A 76 6.22 0.40 12.37
C SER A 76 6.27 0.93 13.81
N THR A 77 5.12 1.25 14.38
CA THR A 77 5.00 1.69 15.78
C THR A 77 5.05 0.54 16.78
N ARG A 78 4.81 -0.69 16.32
CA ARG A 78 4.78 -1.91 17.13
C ARG A 78 6.13 -2.63 17.07
N ARG A 79 7.12 -2.03 17.73
CA ARG A 79 8.50 -2.57 17.78
C ARG A 79 8.62 -3.88 18.56
N ASP A 80 7.58 -4.25 19.31
CA ASP A 80 7.43 -5.53 20.00
C ASP A 80 7.12 -6.70 19.05
N LEU A 81 6.55 -6.42 17.88
CA LEU A 81 6.13 -7.43 16.91
C LEU A 81 7.14 -7.66 15.79
N LEU A 82 8.02 -6.71 15.54
CA LEU A 82 8.91 -6.71 14.39
C LEU A 82 10.37 -6.56 14.80
N PRO A 83 11.29 -7.22 14.09
CA PRO A 83 12.71 -6.92 14.22
C PRO A 83 12.97 -5.42 13.96
N PRO A 84 13.90 -4.79 14.71
CA PRO A 84 14.16 -3.35 14.62
C PRO A 84 14.42 -2.86 13.19
N TYR A 85 15.23 -3.59 12.42
CA TYR A 85 15.55 -3.21 11.04
C TYR A 85 14.35 -3.20 10.09
N ILE A 86 13.33 -4.03 10.34
CA ILE A 86 12.07 -4.00 9.57
C ILE A 86 11.22 -2.83 10.04
N ALA A 87 11.09 -2.62 11.35
CA ALA A 87 10.33 -1.50 11.89
C ALA A 87 10.88 -0.15 11.40
N ASP A 88 12.20 0.02 11.34
CA ASP A 88 12.86 1.23 10.87
C ASP A 88 12.61 1.47 9.37
N GLU A 89 12.61 0.43 8.54
CA GLU A 89 12.23 0.57 7.13
C GLU A 89 10.76 0.92 6.95
N LEU A 90 9.86 0.33 7.73
CA LEU A 90 8.43 0.64 7.66
C LEU A 90 8.12 2.06 8.20
N ALA A 91 8.92 2.58 9.11
CA ALA A 91 8.78 3.96 9.58
C ALA A 91 8.95 4.98 8.44
N LYS A 92 9.76 4.69 7.44
CA LYS A 92 9.94 5.53 6.24
C LYS A 92 8.67 5.69 5.40
N LEU A 93 7.68 4.81 5.56
CA LEU A 93 6.37 4.94 4.92
C LEU A 93 5.60 6.18 5.41
N GLN A 94 5.96 6.75 6.56
CA GLN A 94 5.34 7.96 7.10
C GLN A 94 5.76 9.21 6.32
N ASP A 95 6.96 9.20 5.74
CA ASP A 95 7.58 10.36 5.10
C ASP A 95 7.43 10.36 3.57
N LEU A 96 6.95 9.26 2.97
CA LEU A 96 7.01 9.02 1.52
C LEU A 96 5.67 9.11 0.79
N VAL A 97 4.59 9.56 1.44
CA VAL A 97 3.33 9.80 0.74
C VAL A 97 3.40 11.20 0.12
N PRO A 98 3.67 11.34 -1.20
CA PRO A 98 3.63 12.65 -1.82
C PRO A 98 2.22 13.22 -1.64
N PRO A 99 2.10 14.47 -1.20
CA PRO A 99 0.81 15.13 -1.13
C PRO A 99 0.23 15.21 -2.55
N PHE A 100 -1.03 14.85 -2.72
CA PHE A 100 -1.70 15.06 -3.99
C PHE A 100 -2.15 16.54 -4.11
N PRO A 101 -2.26 17.08 -5.34
CA PRO A 101 -2.61 18.49 -5.54
C PRO A 101 -3.93 18.86 -4.85
N GLY A 102 -3.93 19.94 -4.10
CA GLY A 102 -5.11 20.38 -3.36
C GLY A 102 -6.31 20.70 -4.24
N GLU A 103 -6.08 21.11 -5.49
CA GLU A 103 -7.13 21.31 -6.49
C GLU A 103 -7.87 20.01 -6.84
N GLU A 104 -7.18 18.88 -6.76
CA GLU A 104 -7.81 17.57 -6.94
C GLU A 104 -8.70 17.22 -5.74
N ALA A 105 -8.27 17.55 -4.53
CA ALA A 105 -9.09 17.41 -3.33
C ALA A 105 -10.36 18.25 -3.42
N VAL A 106 -10.26 19.51 -3.85
CA VAL A 106 -11.41 20.40 -4.07
C VAL A 106 -12.37 19.79 -5.08
N ARG A 107 -11.89 19.31 -6.21
CA ARG A 107 -12.74 18.65 -7.23
C ARG A 107 -13.46 17.41 -6.71
N ILE A 108 -12.78 16.59 -5.91
CA ILE A 108 -13.38 15.41 -5.28
C ILE A 108 -14.49 15.81 -4.32
N LEU A 109 -14.26 16.86 -3.50
CA LEU A 109 -15.25 17.37 -2.56
C LEU A 109 -16.46 17.94 -3.29
N GLU A 110 -16.27 18.77 -4.32
CA GLU A 110 -17.36 19.36 -5.12
C GLU A 110 -18.18 18.30 -5.83
N ALA A 111 -17.52 17.25 -6.35
CA ALA A 111 -18.22 16.13 -6.96
C ALA A 111 -19.01 15.29 -5.94
N ALA A 112 -18.51 15.15 -4.71
CA ALA A 112 -19.18 14.38 -3.65
C ALA A 112 -20.39 15.12 -3.06
N TYR A 113 -20.30 16.43 -2.94
CA TYR A 113 -21.37 17.27 -2.39
C TYR A 113 -22.29 17.85 -3.46
N GLU A 114 -21.97 17.69 -4.73
CA GLU A 114 -22.69 18.29 -5.89
C GLU A 114 -22.86 19.81 -5.75
N GLN A 115 -21.95 20.47 -5.04
CA GLN A 115 -21.95 21.90 -4.74
C GLN A 115 -20.53 22.46 -4.73
N SER A 116 -20.40 23.77 -4.94
CA SER A 116 -19.13 24.46 -4.79
C SER A 116 -18.62 24.35 -3.33
N VAL A 117 -17.31 24.12 -3.17
CA VAL A 117 -16.63 24.00 -1.87
C VAL A 117 -16.92 25.22 -0.98
N GLY A 118 -16.95 26.44 -1.54
CA GLY A 118 -17.25 27.66 -0.79
C GLY A 118 -18.70 27.75 -0.27
N THR A 119 -19.63 26.94 -0.79
CA THR A 119 -21.00 26.86 -0.29
C THR A 119 -21.11 25.90 0.91
N VAL A 120 -20.32 24.84 0.89
CA VAL A 120 -20.38 23.75 1.90
C VAL A 120 -19.45 24.02 3.07
N PHE A 121 -18.24 24.55 2.80
CA PHE A 121 -17.19 24.78 3.79
C PHE A 121 -16.90 26.27 3.92
N LYS A 122 -16.73 26.72 5.16
CA LYS A 122 -16.35 28.11 5.46
C LYS A 122 -14.95 28.45 4.97
N ARG A 123 -14.05 27.47 4.94
CA ARG A 123 -12.67 27.59 4.46
C ARG A 123 -12.14 26.19 4.09
N VAL A 124 -11.44 26.12 2.98
CA VAL A 124 -10.64 24.94 2.58
C VAL A 124 -9.25 25.41 2.22
N ASP A 125 -8.25 24.90 2.90
CA ASP A 125 -6.86 25.14 2.54
C ASP A 125 -6.46 24.16 1.43
N VAL A 126 -6.02 24.71 0.31
CA VAL A 126 -5.61 23.95 -0.88
C VAL A 126 -4.21 23.38 -0.69
N GLU A 127 -3.42 23.95 0.21
CA GLU A 127 -2.09 23.46 0.54
C GLU A 127 -2.20 22.25 1.48
N PRO A 128 -1.66 21.08 1.08
CA PRO A 128 -1.74 19.88 1.91
C PRO A 128 -0.93 20.02 3.20
N VAL A 129 -1.46 19.52 4.30
CA VAL A 129 -0.87 19.62 5.66
C VAL A 129 0.08 18.46 5.98
N ALA A 130 0.67 17.77 5.03
CA ALA A 130 1.54 16.59 5.13
C ALA A 130 0.88 15.26 4.85
#